data_23087290d6ea503c749b712027c0fc68
#
_entry.id   23087290d6ea503c749b712027c0fc68
#
_cell.length_a   1.000
_cell.length_b   1.000
_cell.length_c   1.000
_cell.angle_alpha   90.00
_cell.angle_beta   90.00
_cell.angle_gamma   90.00
#
_symmetry.space_group_name_H-M   'P 1'
#
loop_
_entity.id
_entity.type
_entity.pdbx_description
1 polymer ?
#
loop_
_entity_poly.entity_id
_entity_poly.type
_entity_poly.pdbx_seq_one_letter_code
_entity_poly.pdbx_strand_id
1 'polypeptide(L)'
;IMNLEKKNIPFGIINGRITKKTFNKWMIFQKFSKKIFGKFRFCIAASNESKIFLKKLGVKKVKFFGNLKFSQTENEKINFDKSLKKFIESRKTWCASSTHKSEEIFCGIVHKKLKEKYKNILTIIIPRHIDRVKSIKKKLENLNLKIHVHEPKKKIEKDTDIYIVNAYGKTKSFYNNCENIFLGGSLIEHGGQNPLEATRYGCNVFHGPNVSNFKDIYNFLKKNKVSYQIRTQSHMVNKLKKLLSKKSSSKRIRQKFNLIGQSILQKTLNEINLFFKNEI
;
A
#
# COMPACT_ATOMS: atom_id res chain seq x y z
N ILE A 1 9.75 -30.33 2.79
CA ILE A 1 8.54 -31.05 3.26
C ILE A 1 8.90 -32.53 3.45
N MET A 2 9.38 -33.24 2.43
CA MET A 2 9.69 -34.66 2.51
C MET A 2 10.72 -34.99 3.60
N ASN A 3 11.74 -34.18 3.81
CA ASN A 3 12.75 -34.40 4.86
C ASN A 3 12.17 -34.18 6.27
N LEU A 4 11.23 -33.24 6.45
CA LEU A 4 10.55 -33.06 7.75
C LEU A 4 9.66 -34.24 8.08
N GLU A 5 8.95 -34.77 7.08
CA GLU A 5 8.13 -35.94 7.24
C GLU A 5 8.94 -37.19 7.61
N LYS A 6 10.08 -37.44 6.92
CA LYS A 6 10.97 -38.55 7.23
C LYS A 6 11.50 -38.50 8.69
N LYS A 7 11.63 -37.31 9.24
CA LYS A 7 12.08 -37.07 10.62
C LYS A 7 10.91 -36.95 11.62
N ASN A 8 9.67 -37.19 11.18
CA ASN A 8 8.45 -37.04 11.99
C ASN A 8 8.31 -35.64 12.63
N ILE A 9 8.85 -34.58 12.00
CA ILE A 9 8.76 -33.21 12.50
C ILE A 9 7.43 -32.61 12.02
N PRO A 10 6.49 -32.25 12.94
CA PRO A 10 5.24 -31.60 12.57
C PRO A 10 5.49 -30.18 12.05
N PHE A 11 4.77 -29.76 11.02
CA PHE A 11 4.95 -28.44 10.41
C PHE A 11 3.63 -27.84 9.90
N GLY A 12 3.61 -26.51 9.84
CA GLY A 12 2.46 -25.72 9.35
C GLY A 12 2.89 -24.58 8.45
N ILE A 13 1.90 -23.86 7.92
CA ILE A 13 2.10 -22.67 7.09
C ILE A 13 1.51 -21.46 7.80
N ILE A 14 2.30 -20.39 7.96
CA ILE A 14 1.85 -19.10 8.46
C ILE A 14 1.85 -18.10 7.33
N ASN A 15 0.77 -17.29 7.24
CA ASN A 15 0.53 -16.29 6.19
C ASN A 15 0.64 -16.87 4.77
N GLY A 16 0.13 -18.10 4.56
CA GLY A 16 0.19 -18.83 3.31
C GLY A 16 -0.54 -18.11 2.19
N ARG A 17 0.16 -17.74 1.13
CA ARG A 17 -0.40 -17.11 -0.05
C ARG A 17 -0.22 -17.99 -1.27
N ILE A 18 -1.32 -18.23 -1.98
CA ILE A 18 -1.30 -18.91 -3.27
C ILE A 18 -2.18 -18.15 -4.27
N THR A 19 -1.64 -17.86 -5.45
CA THR A 19 -2.36 -17.19 -6.52
C THR A 19 -3.14 -18.18 -7.36
N LYS A 20 -4.18 -17.73 -8.07
CA LYS A 20 -4.94 -18.56 -9.01
C LYS A 20 -4.02 -19.26 -10.05
N LYS A 21 -3.03 -18.53 -10.58
CA LYS A 21 -2.04 -19.08 -11.52
C LYS A 21 -1.25 -20.25 -10.90
N THR A 22 -0.76 -20.08 -9.68
CA THR A 22 0.00 -21.11 -8.95
C THR A 22 -0.91 -22.28 -8.57
N PHE A 23 -2.13 -21.99 -8.09
CA PHE A 23 -3.13 -23.00 -7.79
C PHE A 23 -3.44 -23.89 -9.01
N ASN A 24 -3.71 -23.29 -10.17
CA ASN A 24 -3.98 -24.04 -11.39
C ASN A 24 -2.80 -24.94 -11.79
N LYS A 25 -1.55 -24.51 -11.63
CA LYS A 25 -0.38 -25.36 -11.88
C LYS A 25 -0.33 -26.57 -10.96
N TRP A 26 -0.62 -26.40 -9.67
CA TRP A 26 -0.69 -27.52 -8.72
C TRP A 26 -1.86 -28.47 -9.01
N MET A 27 -2.97 -27.98 -9.54
CA MET A 27 -4.13 -28.79 -9.88
C MET A 27 -3.90 -29.73 -11.07
N ILE A 28 -2.91 -29.46 -11.95
CA ILE A 28 -2.51 -30.37 -13.02
C ILE A 28 -2.07 -31.72 -12.42
N PHE A 29 -1.38 -31.69 -11.28
CA PHE A 29 -0.93 -32.87 -10.56
C PHE A 29 -1.70 -33.06 -9.25
N GLN A 30 -3.02 -33.16 -9.31
CA GLN A 30 -3.91 -33.11 -8.15
C GLN A 30 -3.60 -34.18 -7.09
N LYS A 31 -3.31 -35.43 -7.48
CA LYS A 31 -2.94 -36.51 -6.53
C LYS A 31 -1.66 -36.17 -5.78
N PHE A 32 -0.66 -35.67 -6.49
CA PHE A 32 0.63 -35.25 -5.93
C PHE A 32 0.49 -34.02 -5.02
N SER A 33 -0.26 -33.01 -5.45
CA SER A 33 -0.51 -31.82 -4.63
C SER A 33 -1.22 -32.17 -3.32
N LYS A 34 -2.26 -33.01 -3.35
CA LYS A 34 -2.94 -33.48 -2.14
C LYS A 34 -2.00 -34.24 -1.21
N LYS A 35 -1.10 -35.09 -1.75
CA LYS A 35 -0.08 -35.79 -0.98
C LYS A 35 0.87 -34.82 -0.27
N ILE A 36 1.33 -33.76 -0.96
CA ILE A 36 2.26 -32.77 -0.41
C ILE A 36 1.56 -31.83 0.58
N PHE A 37 0.44 -31.22 0.16
CA PHE A 37 -0.27 -30.24 0.99
C PHE A 37 -1.03 -30.88 2.16
N GLY A 38 -1.41 -32.15 2.04
CA GLY A 38 -2.04 -32.91 3.13
C GLY A 38 -1.12 -33.19 4.34
N LYS A 39 0.20 -33.01 4.18
CA LYS A 39 1.18 -33.17 5.25
C LYS A 39 1.25 -31.99 6.22
N PHE A 40 0.74 -30.81 5.82
CA PHE A 40 0.66 -29.66 6.71
C PHE A 40 -0.37 -29.90 7.81
N ARG A 41 0.04 -29.83 9.05
CA ARG A 41 -0.83 -29.98 10.23
C ARG A 41 -1.84 -28.86 10.34
N PHE A 42 -1.40 -27.62 10.02
CA PHE A 42 -2.27 -26.45 9.94
C PHE A 42 -1.77 -25.44 8.90
N CYS A 43 -2.65 -24.52 8.50
CA CYS A 43 -2.29 -23.38 7.67
C CYS A 43 -3.10 -22.15 8.10
N ILE A 44 -2.41 -21.01 8.29
CA ILE A 44 -3.02 -19.70 8.41
C ILE A 44 -2.85 -19.01 7.06
N ALA A 45 -3.93 -18.88 6.32
CA ALA A 45 -3.92 -18.29 4.98
C ALA A 45 -3.78 -16.75 5.04
N ALA A 46 -3.15 -16.15 4.03
CA ALA A 46 -3.01 -14.70 3.89
C ALA A 46 -4.27 -14.01 3.33
N SER A 47 -5.18 -14.77 2.70
CA SER A 47 -6.43 -14.27 2.12
C SER A 47 -7.50 -15.36 2.10
N ASN A 48 -8.78 -14.95 1.95
CA ASN A 48 -9.88 -15.93 1.76
C ASN A 48 -9.69 -16.77 0.49
N GLU A 49 -9.20 -16.18 -0.60
CA GLU A 49 -8.90 -16.91 -1.83
C GLU A 49 -7.83 -17.97 -1.58
N SER A 50 -6.72 -17.61 -0.93
CA SER A 50 -5.67 -18.56 -0.55
C SER A 50 -6.18 -19.66 0.38
N LYS A 51 -7.09 -19.34 1.32
CA LYS A 51 -7.74 -20.33 2.18
C LYS A 51 -8.49 -21.39 1.36
N ILE A 52 -9.27 -20.94 0.36
CA ILE A 52 -10.03 -21.85 -0.51
C ILE A 52 -9.07 -22.73 -1.33
N PHE A 53 -8.04 -22.14 -1.91
CA PHE A 53 -7.07 -22.88 -2.73
C PHE A 53 -6.26 -23.89 -1.91
N LEU A 54 -5.77 -23.52 -0.73
CA LEU A 54 -5.01 -24.41 0.14
C LEU A 54 -5.85 -25.60 0.61
N LYS A 55 -7.15 -25.39 0.92
CA LYS A 55 -8.06 -26.50 1.22
C LYS A 55 -8.22 -27.45 0.02
N LYS A 56 -8.41 -26.93 -1.18
CA LYS A 56 -8.54 -27.73 -2.41
C LYS A 56 -7.25 -28.51 -2.74
N LEU A 57 -6.09 -27.96 -2.39
CA LEU A 57 -4.80 -28.65 -2.55
C LEU A 57 -4.53 -29.74 -1.51
N GLY A 58 -5.37 -29.84 -0.46
CA GLY A 58 -5.30 -30.95 0.50
C GLY A 58 -4.94 -30.57 1.93
N VAL A 59 -4.73 -29.29 2.25
CA VAL A 59 -4.50 -28.88 3.65
C VAL A 59 -5.78 -29.08 4.46
N LYS A 60 -5.74 -29.88 5.51
CA LYS A 60 -6.93 -30.25 6.31
C LYS A 60 -7.41 -29.09 7.20
N LYS A 61 -6.51 -28.46 7.96
CA LYS A 61 -6.85 -27.36 8.89
C LYS A 61 -6.38 -26.02 8.29
N VAL A 62 -7.27 -25.25 7.66
CA VAL A 62 -6.95 -23.92 7.10
C VAL A 62 -7.80 -22.87 7.77
N LYS A 63 -7.16 -21.94 8.48
CA LYS A 63 -7.79 -20.75 9.09
C LYS A 63 -7.41 -19.47 8.36
N PHE A 64 -8.20 -18.43 8.52
CA PHE A 64 -7.92 -17.08 8.00
C PHE A 64 -8.35 -16.05 9.04
N PHE A 65 -7.40 -15.28 9.56
CA PHE A 65 -7.62 -14.23 10.55
C PHE A 65 -7.42 -12.83 9.97
N GLY A 66 -6.92 -12.74 8.75
CA GLY A 66 -6.44 -11.55 8.07
C GLY A 66 -5.02 -11.75 7.56
N ASN A 67 -4.53 -10.80 6.76
CA ASN A 67 -3.14 -10.83 6.30
C ASN A 67 -2.21 -10.36 7.42
N LEU A 68 -1.24 -11.17 7.81
CA LEU A 68 -0.31 -10.87 8.90
C LEU A 68 0.53 -9.61 8.65
N LYS A 69 0.66 -9.17 7.38
CA LYS A 69 1.30 -7.89 7.06
C LYS A 69 0.61 -6.67 7.69
N PHE A 70 -0.66 -6.78 8.11
CA PHE A 70 -1.33 -5.71 8.86
C PHE A 70 -0.77 -5.52 10.27
N SER A 71 -0.17 -6.55 10.88
CA SER A 71 0.39 -6.47 12.24
C SER A 71 1.76 -5.79 12.32
N GLN A 72 2.39 -5.52 11.19
CA GLN A 72 3.66 -4.80 11.16
C GLN A 72 3.46 -3.37 11.64
N THR A 73 4.22 -2.92 12.63
CA THR A 73 4.23 -1.56 13.16
C THR A 73 5.36 -0.74 12.55
N GLU A 74 5.14 0.57 12.43
CA GLU A 74 6.18 1.51 11.98
C GLU A 74 6.75 2.20 13.23
N ASN A 75 7.89 1.71 13.72
CA ASN A 75 8.56 2.23 14.93
C ASN A 75 9.78 3.09 14.62
N GLU A 76 10.06 3.35 13.33
CA GLU A 76 11.22 4.15 12.94
C GLU A 76 11.02 5.62 13.29
N LYS A 77 12.01 6.24 13.98
CA LYS A 77 12.08 7.68 14.10
C LYS A 77 12.37 8.28 12.71
N ILE A 78 11.37 8.93 12.14
CA ILE A 78 11.48 9.56 10.84
C ILE A 78 12.13 10.93 11.04
N ASN A 79 13.38 11.07 10.60
CA ASN A 79 14.00 12.37 10.51
C ASN A 79 13.48 13.08 9.25
N PHE A 80 12.73 14.16 9.44
CA PHE A 80 12.14 14.95 8.37
C PHE A 80 12.58 16.42 8.51
N ASP A 81 12.98 17.02 7.43
CA ASP A 81 13.43 18.42 7.43
C ASP A 81 12.36 19.34 8.01
N LYS A 82 12.73 20.15 9.02
CA LYS A 82 11.81 21.02 9.75
C LYS A 82 11.21 22.12 8.86
N SER A 83 12.01 22.66 7.92
CA SER A 83 11.55 23.71 7.00
C SER A 83 10.56 23.17 5.99
N LEU A 84 10.83 22.00 5.40
CA LEU A 84 9.93 21.29 4.51
C LEU A 84 8.63 20.88 5.23
N LYS A 85 8.73 20.45 6.49
CA LYS A 85 7.55 20.12 7.30
C LYS A 85 6.63 21.33 7.47
N LYS A 86 7.19 22.47 7.90
CA LYS A 86 6.45 23.73 8.03
C LYS A 86 5.81 24.16 6.70
N PHE A 87 6.54 24.01 5.60
CA PHE A 87 6.04 24.34 4.26
C PHE A 87 4.85 23.47 3.85
N ILE A 88 4.91 22.16 4.11
CA ILE A 88 3.81 21.21 3.84
C ILE A 88 2.59 21.53 4.72
N GLU A 89 2.81 21.75 6.03
CA GLU A 89 1.75 22.02 7.00
C GLU A 89 1.02 23.33 6.76
N SER A 90 1.69 24.33 6.18
CA SER A 90 1.09 25.62 5.81
C SER A 90 0.16 25.55 4.59
N ARG A 91 0.06 24.40 3.93
CA ARG A 91 -0.63 24.25 2.64
C ARG A 91 -1.64 23.10 2.65
N LYS A 92 -2.63 23.17 1.76
CA LYS A 92 -3.44 22.00 1.41
C LYS A 92 -2.58 21.04 0.59
N THR A 93 -2.27 19.86 1.12
CA THR A 93 -1.27 18.96 0.51
C THR A 93 -1.84 17.59 0.23
N TRP A 94 -1.42 17.00 -0.87
CA TRP A 94 -1.57 15.58 -1.18
C TRP A 94 -0.31 15.07 -1.90
N CYS A 95 -0.10 13.76 -1.88
CA CYS A 95 1.12 13.16 -2.40
C CYS A 95 0.78 12.06 -3.42
N ALA A 96 1.53 12.02 -4.52
CA ALA A 96 1.55 10.93 -5.49
C ALA A 96 2.86 10.17 -5.32
N SER A 97 2.78 8.92 -4.84
CA SER A 97 3.93 8.12 -4.47
C SER A 97 4.13 6.95 -5.42
N SER A 98 5.39 6.64 -5.70
CA SER A 98 5.81 5.56 -6.61
C SER A 98 5.18 5.67 -7.99
N THR A 99 5.17 6.89 -8.54
CA THR A 99 4.57 7.18 -9.84
C THR A 99 5.37 6.60 -11.00
N HIS A 100 4.67 6.19 -12.03
CA HIS A 100 5.20 5.68 -13.28
C HIS A 100 4.90 6.62 -14.45
N LYS A 101 5.47 6.32 -15.62
CA LYS A 101 5.27 7.11 -16.86
C LYS A 101 3.77 7.37 -17.10
N SER A 102 3.40 8.60 -17.43
CA SER A 102 2.06 9.15 -17.60
C SER A 102 1.29 9.52 -16.32
N GLU A 103 1.53 8.86 -15.20
CA GLU A 103 0.83 9.14 -13.94
C GLU A 103 1.20 10.53 -13.38
N GLU A 104 2.42 11.02 -13.63
CA GLU A 104 2.86 12.34 -13.19
C GLU A 104 2.08 13.46 -13.91
N ILE A 105 1.83 13.29 -15.20
CA ILE A 105 1.01 14.24 -15.98
C ILE A 105 -0.45 14.22 -15.49
N PHE A 106 -0.99 13.03 -15.25
CA PHE A 106 -2.30 12.86 -14.62
C PHE A 106 -2.38 13.68 -13.31
N CYS A 107 -1.36 13.56 -12.45
CA CYS A 107 -1.28 14.30 -11.18
C CYS A 107 -1.15 15.83 -11.41
N GLY A 108 -0.39 16.27 -12.41
CA GLY A 108 -0.29 17.68 -12.78
C GLY A 108 -1.63 18.29 -13.21
N ILE A 109 -2.42 17.56 -14.01
CA ILE A 109 -3.76 17.98 -14.41
C ILE A 109 -4.70 18.04 -13.21
N VAL A 110 -4.64 17.05 -12.30
CA VAL A 110 -5.39 17.06 -11.04
C VAL A 110 -5.03 18.27 -10.20
N HIS A 111 -3.73 18.60 -10.10
CA HIS A 111 -3.25 19.79 -9.38
C HIS A 111 -3.87 21.07 -9.95
N LYS A 112 -3.81 21.29 -11.27
CA LYS A 112 -4.40 22.47 -11.92
C LYS A 112 -5.87 22.66 -11.55
N LYS A 113 -6.67 21.60 -11.66
CA LYS A 113 -8.11 21.64 -11.32
C LYS A 113 -8.36 21.85 -9.81
N LEU A 114 -7.47 21.41 -8.95
CA LEU A 114 -7.56 21.69 -7.51
C LEU A 114 -7.17 23.12 -7.18
N LYS A 115 -6.19 23.70 -7.90
CA LYS A 115 -5.71 25.08 -7.71
C LYS A 115 -6.78 26.13 -8.02
N GLU A 116 -7.77 25.79 -8.84
CA GLU A 116 -8.94 26.66 -9.07
C GLU A 116 -9.66 26.97 -7.74
N LYS A 117 -9.82 25.95 -6.86
CA LYS A 117 -10.48 26.08 -5.56
C LYS A 117 -9.51 26.40 -4.43
N TYR A 118 -8.33 25.80 -4.42
CA TYR A 118 -7.34 25.91 -3.35
C TYR A 118 -6.07 26.58 -3.85
N LYS A 119 -5.99 27.91 -3.75
CA LYS A 119 -4.83 28.68 -4.25
C LYS A 119 -3.50 28.28 -3.64
N ASN A 120 -3.53 27.74 -2.40
CA ASN A 120 -2.37 27.25 -1.66
C ASN A 120 -2.19 25.72 -1.72
N ILE A 121 -2.73 25.03 -2.74
CA ILE A 121 -2.55 23.58 -2.90
C ILE A 121 -1.08 23.25 -3.21
N LEU A 122 -0.59 22.16 -2.65
CA LEU A 122 0.71 21.57 -2.97
C LEU A 122 0.53 20.11 -3.38
N THR A 123 1.14 19.72 -4.49
CA THR A 123 1.23 18.31 -4.87
C THR A 123 2.67 17.84 -4.69
N ILE A 124 2.87 16.77 -3.95
CA ILE A 124 4.16 16.11 -3.81
C ILE A 124 4.18 14.91 -4.75
N ILE A 125 5.23 14.77 -5.56
CA ILE A 125 5.44 13.63 -6.45
C ILE A 125 6.71 12.90 -6.04
N ILE A 126 6.58 11.60 -5.74
CA ILE A 126 7.68 10.68 -5.45
C ILE A 126 7.74 9.67 -6.59
N PRO A 127 8.58 9.86 -7.60
CA PRO A 127 8.70 8.93 -8.71
C PRO A 127 9.22 7.57 -8.25
N ARG A 128 8.77 6.49 -8.89
CA ARG A 128 9.34 5.15 -8.66
C ARG A 128 10.81 5.07 -9.08
N HIS A 129 11.18 5.82 -10.14
CA HIS A 129 12.51 5.86 -10.72
C HIS A 129 12.97 7.32 -10.78
N ILE A 130 14.01 7.67 -10.01
CA ILE A 130 14.52 9.06 -9.87
C ILE A 130 15.28 9.55 -11.11
N ASP A 131 15.82 8.66 -11.93
CA ASP A 131 16.43 8.97 -13.22
C ASP A 131 15.49 9.74 -14.16
N ARG A 132 14.18 9.62 -13.96
CA ARG A 132 13.14 10.28 -14.75
C ARG A 132 12.83 11.71 -14.29
N VAL A 133 13.37 12.18 -13.17
CA VAL A 133 13.00 13.47 -12.55
C VAL A 133 13.13 14.64 -13.52
N LYS A 134 14.23 14.72 -14.30
CA LYS A 134 14.42 15.78 -15.31
C LYS A 134 13.29 15.79 -16.35
N SER A 135 12.93 14.62 -16.88
CA SER A 135 11.85 14.47 -17.85
C SER A 135 10.48 14.79 -17.26
N ILE A 136 10.23 14.38 -16.01
CA ILE A 136 8.98 14.67 -15.28
C ILE A 136 8.84 16.19 -15.09
N LYS A 137 9.90 16.87 -14.60
CA LYS A 137 9.94 18.32 -14.42
C LYS A 137 9.54 19.03 -15.71
N LYS A 138 10.24 18.77 -16.83
CA LYS A 138 9.96 19.40 -18.13
C LYS A 138 8.49 19.23 -18.56
N LYS A 139 7.94 18.02 -18.39
CA LYS A 139 6.54 17.74 -18.77
C LYS A 139 5.52 18.50 -17.90
N LEU A 140 5.82 18.70 -16.62
CA LEU A 140 4.95 19.41 -15.69
C LEU A 140 5.06 20.93 -15.90
N GLU A 141 6.24 21.45 -16.23
CA GLU A 141 6.45 22.85 -16.62
C GLU A 141 5.66 23.20 -17.88
N ASN A 142 5.55 22.27 -18.85
CA ASN A 142 4.70 22.44 -20.05
C ASN A 142 3.19 22.56 -19.71
N LEU A 143 2.78 22.21 -18.49
CA LEU A 143 1.43 22.48 -17.98
C LEU A 143 1.33 23.85 -17.29
N ASN A 144 2.34 24.71 -17.38
CA ASN A 144 2.46 25.99 -16.69
C ASN A 144 2.38 25.84 -15.17
N LEU A 145 3.07 24.82 -14.61
CA LEU A 145 3.20 24.57 -13.18
C LEU A 145 4.58 24.94 -12.68
N LYS A 146 4.66 25.54 -11.49
CA LYS A 146 5.92 25.86 -10.81
C LYS A 146 6.44 24.65 -10.07
N ILE A 147 7.59 24.13 -10.50
CA ILE A 147 8.16 22.87 -10.05
C ILE A 147 9.39 23.12 -9.17
N HIS A 148 9.37 22.58 -7.95
CA HIS A 148 10.56 22.47 -7.12
C HIS A 148 11.03 21.00 -7.09
N VAL A 149 12.28 20.77 -7.48
CA VAL A 149 12.94 19.46 -7.31
C VAL A 149 13.71 19.46 -6.00
N HIS A 150 13.49 18.43 -5.17
CA HIS A 150 14.17 18.28 -3.89
C HIS A 150 15.70 18.28 -4.07
N GLU A 151 16.34 19.25 -3.49
CA GLU A 151 17.79 19.36 -3.34
C GLU A 151 18.10 19.76 -1.89
N PRO A 152 19.10 19.13 -1.25
CA PRO A 152 19.49 19.50 0.12
C PRO A 152 19.79 21.00 0.23
N LYS A 153 19.28 21.66 1.29
CA LYS A 153 19.50 23.07 1.61
C LYS A 153 18.92 24.09 0.61
N LYS A 154 18.28 23.69 -0.47
CA LYS A 154 17.64 24.59 -1.41
C LYS A 154 16.31 25.10 -0.84
N LYS A 155 16.17 26.41 -0.78
CA LYS A 155 14.94 27.08 -0.32
C LYS A 155 13.79 26.79 -1.28
N ILE A 156 12.65 26.40 -0.72
CA ILE A 156 11.42 26.15 -1.50
C ILE A 156 10.70 27.48 -1.69
N GLU A 157 10.37 27.81 -2.94
CA GLU A 157 9.63 29.01 -3.28
C GLU A 157 8.17 28.91 -2.81
N LYS A 158 7.63 30.03 -2.28
CA LYS A 158 6.29 30.05 -1.69
C LYS A 158 5.18 29.69 -2.68
N ASP A 159 5.38 29.93 -3.97
CA ASP A 159 4.41 29.68 -5.04
C ASP A 159 4.63 28.35 -5.79
N THR A 160 5.50 27.48 -5.25
CA THR A 160 5.70 26.14 -5.77
C THR A 160 4.38 25.37 -5.84
N ASP A 161 4.04 24.85 -7.02
CA ASP A 161 2.86 24.02 -7.27
C ASP A 161 3.12 22.55 -6.98
N ILE A 162 4.24 22.04 -7.49
CA ILE A 162 4.62 20.65 -7.36
C ILE A 162 6.03 20.53 -6.78
N TYR A 163 6.14 19.69 -5.75
CA TYR A 163 7.40 19.31 -5.14
C TYR A 163 7.78 17.88 -5.58
N ILE A 164 8.86 17.74 -6.34
CA ILE A 164 9.33 16.42 -6.80
C ILE A 164 10.44 15.92 -5.87
N VAL A 165 10.25 14.73 -5.31
CA VAL A 165 11.24 14.08 -4.44
C VAL A 165 12.27 13.34 -5.30
N ASN A 166 13.51 13.85 -5.29
CA ASN A 166 14.64 13.29 -6.03
C ASN A 166 15.55 12.46 -5.08
N ALA A 167 14.96 11.51 -4.36
CA ALA A 167 15.71 10.66 -3.45
C ALA A 167 14.94 9.35 -3.15
N TYR A 168 15.67 8.24 -3.01
CA TYR A 168 15.10 6.97 -2.55
C TYR A 168 14.87 6.96 -1.03
N GLY A 169 14.00 6.05 -0.56
CA GLY A 169 13.78 5.81 0.88
C GLY A 169 13.00 6.90 1.63
N LYS A 170 12.47 7.91 0.93
CA LYS A 170 11.77 9.04 1.57
C LYS A 170 10.25 8.87 1.69
N THR A 171 9.64 7.83 1.13
CA THR A 171 8.18 7.63 1.10
C THR A 171 7.53 7.70 2.47
N LYS A 172 8.08 7.01 3.48
CA LYS A 172 7.56 7.00 4.86
C LYS A 172 7.48 8.40 5.46
N SER A 173 8.51 9.22 5.21
CA SER A 173 8.55 10.60 5.70
C SER A 173 7.38 11.43 5.18
N PHE A 174 7.06 11.27 3.90
CA PHE A 174 5.92 11.98 3.29
C PHE A 174 4.57 11.38 3.71
N TYR A 175 4.46 10.06 3.91
CA TYR A 175 3.23 9.44 4.43
C TYR A 175 2.88 9.93 5.84
N ASN A 176 3.89 10.23 6.66
CA ASN A 176 3.68 10.77 7.99
C ASN A 176 3.20 12.24 7.98
N ASN A 177 3.42 12.96 6.88
CA ASN A 177 3.10 14.40 6.76
C ASN A 177 2.01 14.71 5.71
N CYS A 178 1.47 13.68 5.02
CA CYS A 178 0.42 13.83 4.00
C CYS A 178 -0.71 12.83 4.25
N GLU A 179 -1.94 13.33 4.34
CA GLU A 179 -3.09 12.46 4.61
C GLU A 179 -3.67 11.76 3.38
N ASN A 180 -3.44 12.30 2.20
CA ASN A 180 -4.04 11.82 0.95
C ASN A 180 -2.94 11.40 -0.01
N ILE A 181 -2.87 10.09 -0.28
CA ILE A 181 -1.79 9.49 -1.07
C ILE A 181 -2.36 8.80 -2.30
N PHE A 182 -1.92 9.19 -3.48
CA PHE A 182 -2.10 8.40 -4.69
C PHE A 182 -0.93 7.42 -4.84
N LEU A 183 -1.20 6.14 -4.99
CA LEU A 183 -0.20 5.10 -5.23
C LEU A 183 -0.12 4.78 -6.72
N GLY A 184 1.03 5.05 -7.29
CA GLY A 184 1.33 4.83 -8.70
C GLY A 184 1.46 3.36 -9.09
N GLY A 185 1.75 3.11 -10.38
CA GLY A 185 1.72 1.78 -10.99
C GLY A 185 0.31 1.18 -11.00
N SER A 186 -0.70 2.01 -10.83
CA SER A 186 -2.08 1.59 -10.67
C SER A 186 -3.02 2.11 -11.76
N LEU A 187 -2.67 3.21 -12.45
CA LEU A 187 -3.36 3.64 -13.68
C LEU A 187 -2.84 2.94 -14.92
N ILE A 188 -1.63 2.40 -14.85
CA ILE A 188 -0.99 1.60 -15.90
C ILE A 188 -1.04 0.11 -15.54
N GLU A 189 -0.78 -0.78 -16.47
CA GLU A 189 -0.78 -2.24 -16.28
C GLU A 189 0.48 -2.76 -15.56
N HIS A 190 0.76 -2.24 -14.37
CA HIS A 190 1.88 -2.65 -13.53
C HIS A 190 1.46 -3.57 -12.36
N GLY A 191 0.17 -3.53 -11.96
CA GLY A 191 -0.35 -4.33 -10.85
C GLY A 191 -0.37 -3.61 -9.50
N GLY A 192 -0.07 -2.31 -9.46
CA GLY A 192 -0.15 -1.46 -8.27
C GLY A 192 0.98 -1.63 -7.26
N GLN A 193 1.01 -0.75 -6.26
CA GLN A 193 1.95 -0.76 -5.14
C GLN A 193 1.26 -1.20 -3.85
N ASN A 194 2.05 -1.61 -2.85
CA ASN A 194 1.52 -2.03 -1.54
C ASN A 194 0.92 -0.84 -0.77
N PRO A 195 -0.39 -0.84 -0.47
CA PRO A 195 -1.02 0.29 0.22
C PRO A 195 -0.86 0.27 1.74
N LEU A 196 -0.34 -0.82 2.33
CA LEU A 196 -0.31 -0.99 3.78
C LEU A 196 0.57 0.04 4.47
N GLU A 197 1.71 0.39 3.87
CA GLU A 197 2.61 1.37 4.45
C GLU A 197 1.91 2.73 4.60
N ALA A 198 1.33 3.28 3.52
CA ALA A 198 0.56 4.52 3.60
C ALA A 198 -0.60 4.44 4.61
N THR A 199 -1.30 3.30 4.67
CA THR A 199 -2.43 3.10 5.59
C THR A 199 -1.97 3.09 7.06
N ARG A 200 -0.80 2.54 7.39
CA ARG A 200 -0.23 2.56 8.75
C ARG A 200 0.06 3.98 9.23
N TYR A 201 0.45 4.88 8.32
CA TYR A 201 0.58 6.30 8.62
C TYR A 201 -0.77 7.04 8.70
N GLY A 202 -1.88 6.34 8.52
CA GLY A 202 -3.23 6.90 8.61
C GLY A 202 -3.67 7.61 7.34
N CYS A 203 -3.06 7.32 6.19
CA CYS A 203 -3.39 7.96 4.93
C CYS A 203 -4.64 7.38 4.27
N ASN A 204 -5.40 8.24 3.60
CA ASN A 204 -6.37 7.86 2.58
C ASN A 204 -5.61 7.48 1.31
N VAL A 205 -5.90 6.31 0.74
CA VAL A 205 -5.17 5.77 -0.40
C VAL A 205 -5.99 5.87 -1.67
N PHE A 206 -5.49 6.60 -2.67
CA PHE A 206 -6.03 6.64 -4.01
C PHE A 206 -5.25 5.70 -4.92
N HIS A 207 -5.92 5.03 -5.84
CA HIS A 207 -5.29 4.11 -6.78
C HIS A 207 -6.10 3.97 -8.07
N GLY A 208 -5.46 3.61 -9.16
CA GLY A 208 -6.10 3.20 -10.41
C GLY A 208 -6.74 1.81 -10.33
N PRO A 209 -7.29 1.29 -11.45
CA PRO A 209 -7.92 -0.02 -11.48
C PRO A 209 -6.92 -1.19 -11.42
N ASN A 210 -5.66 -0.98 -11.81
CA ASN A 210 -4.66 -2.03 -11.97
C ASN A 210 -3.91 -2.30 -10.67
N VAL A 211 -4.49 -3.11 -9.78
CA VAL A 211 -3.94 -3.43 -8.45
C VAL A 211 -3.89 -4.94 -8.19
N SER A 212 -3.69 -5.73 -9.23
CA SER A 212 -3.73 -7.20 -9.18
C SER A 212 -2.77 -7.81 -8.17
N ASN A 213 -1.60 -7.19 -7.95
CA ASN A 213 -0.60 -7.66 -6.99
C ASN A 213 -1.07 -7.58 -5.54
N PHE A 214 -2.04 -6.69 -5.23
CA PHE A 214 -2.52 -6.39 -3.88
C PHE A 214 -4.05 -6.35 -3.79
N LYS A 215 -4.76 -7.01 -4.71
CA LYS A 215 -6.22 -6.98 -4.86
C LYS A 215 -6.98 -7.18 -3.53
N ASP A 216 -6.58 -8.20 -2.76
CA ASP A 216 -7.24 -8.52 -1.48
C ASP A 216 -7.07 -7.39 -0.46
N ILE A 217 -5.88 -6.77 -0.42
CA ILE A 217 -5.58 -5.68 0.48
C ILE A 217 -6.40 -4.44 0.09
N TYR A 218 -6.42 -4.06 -1.19
CA TYR A 218 -7.25 -2.94 -1.65
C TYR A 218 -8.74 -3.16 -1.41
N ASN A 219 -9.25 -4.38 -1.62
CA ASN A 219 -10.65 -4.73 -1.31
C ASN A 219 -10.94 -4.56 0.19
N PHE A 220 -10.02 -4.98 1.05
CA PHE A 220 -10.15 -4.79 2.49
C PHE A 220 -10.15 -3.30 2.88
N LEU A 221 -9.22 -2.51 2.33
CA LEU A 221 -9.15 -1.06 2.56
C LEU A 221 -10.39 -0.32 2.04
N LYS A 222 -10.94 -0.73 0.89
CA LYS A 222 -12.19 -0.19 0.32
C LYS A 222 -13.37 -0.43 1.26
N LYS A 223 -13.55 -1.64 1.79
CA LYS A 223 -14.59 -1.96 2.79
C LYS A 223 -14.46 -1.10 4.05
N ASN A 224 -13.25 -0.73 4.42
CA ASN A 224 -12.97 0.14 5.56
C ASN A 224 -13.02 1.65 5.23
N LYS A 225 -13.39 2.03 4.00
CA LYS A 225 -13.52 3.43 3.50
C LYS A 225 -12.19 4.22 3.57
N VAL A 226 -11.06 3.55 3.36
CA VAL A 226 -9.70 4.13 3.39
C VAL A 226 -9.05 4.10 2.01
N SER A 227 -9.49 3.25 1.07
CA SER A 227 -9.01 3.29 -0.30
C SER A 227 -10.09 3.68 -1.29
N TYR A 228 -9.68 4.41 -2.33
CA TYR A 228 -10.53 5.01 -3.36
C TYR A 228 -9.98 4.69 -4.75
N GLN A 229 -10.70 3.88 -5.50
CA GLN A 229 -10.34 3.59 -6.87
C GLN A 229 -10.69 4.78 -7.77
N ILE A 230 -9.72 5.24 -8.55
CA ILE A 230 -9.81 6.40 -9.44
C ILE A 230 -9.63 5.94 -10.89
N ARG A 231 -10.42 6.48 -11.81
CA ARG A 231 -10.30 6.22 -13.25
C ARG A 231 -10.00 7.47 -14.05
N THR A 232 -10.48 8.64 -13.60
CA THR A 232 -10.32 9.92 -14.29
C THR A 232 -9.80 11.01 -13.35
N GLN A 233 -9.21 12.06 -13.90
CA GLN A 233 -8.75 13.21 -13.14
C GLN A 233 -9.93 13.89 -12.40
N SER A 234 -11.08 14.06 -13.06
CA SER A 234 -12.26 14.67 -12.45
C SER A 234 -12.79 13.86 -11.27
N HIS A 235 -12.77 12.53 -11.35
CA HIS A 235 -13.12 11.67 -10.21
C HIS A 235 -12.16 11.89 -9.03
N MET A 236 -10.84 11.94 -9.30
CA MET A 236 -9.84 12.18 -8.25
C MET A 236 -9.99 13.56 -7.63
N VAL A 237 -10.18 14.62 -8.45
CA VAL A 237 -10.40 16.00 -7.99
C VAL A 237 -11.60 16.07 -7.05
N ASN A 238 -12.75 15.52 -7.44
CA ASN A 238 -13.97 15.56 -6.65
C ASN A 238 -13.78 14.85 -5.29
N LYS A 239 -13.04 13.73 -5.28
CA LYS A 239 -12.75 12.99 -4.06
C LYS A 239 -11.78 13.74 -3.16
N LEU A 240 -10.70 14.30 -3.71
CA LEU A 240 -9.74 15.13 -2.98
C LEU A 240 -10.40 16.39 -2.41
N LYS A 241 -11.24 17.09 -3.19
CA LYS A 241 -12.00 18.26 -2.68
C LYS A 241 -12.80 17.91 -1.43
N LYS A 242 -13.47 16.74 -1.41
CA LYS A 242 -14.24 16.27 -0.25
C LYS A 242 -13.37 15.93 0.97
N LEU A 243 -12.17 15.40 0.77
CA LEU A 243 -11.27 15.04 1.87
C LEU A 243 -10.50 16.26 2.40
N LEU A 244 -10.01 17.13 1.51
CA LEU A 244 -9.27 18.34 1.88
C LEU A 244 -10.13 19.40 2.60
N SER A 245 -11.47 19.31 2.50
CA SER A 245 -12.40 20.19 3.23
C SER A 245 -12.79 19.64 4.61
N LYS A 246 -12.46 18.38 4.93
CA LYS A 246 -12.81 17.75 6.22
C LYS A 246 -11.68 17.87 7.23
N LYS A 247 -12.02 17.68 8.52
CA LYS A 247 -11.02 17.47 9.59
C LYS A 247 -10.22 16.20 9.30
N SER A 248 -8.97 16.20 9.72
CA SER A 248 -8.05 15.06 9.59
C SER A 248 -8.66 13.77 10.14
N SER A 249 -8.54 12.71 9.37
CA SER A 249 -8.92 11.34 9.77
C SER A 249 -7.74 10.43 10.08
N SER A 250 -6.52 10.91 9.92
CA SER A 250 -5.29 10.12 10.03
C SER A 250 -5.16 9.39 11.36
N LYS A 251 -5.39 10.06 12.48
CA LYS A 251 -5.32 9.44 13.82
C LYS A 251 -6.30 8.27 13.95
N ARG A 252 -7.55 8.46 13.51
CA ARG A 252 -8.59 7.42 13.54
C ARG A 252 -8.23 6.23 12.64
N ILE A 253 -7.75 6.49 11.42
CA ILE A 253 -7.34 5.44 10.49
C ILE A 253 -6.19 4.64 11.10
N ARG A 254 -5.15 5.31 11.61
CA ARG A 254 -3.98 4.70 12.26
C ARG A 254 -4.39 3.79 13.42
N GLN A 255 -5.19 4.29 14.35
CA GLN A 255 -5.69 3.53 15.51
C GLN A 255 -6.47 2.28 15.04
N LYS A 256 -7.42 2.46 14.11
CA LYS A 256 -8.21 1.35 13.57
C LYS A 256 -7.33 0.24 12.98
N PHE A 257 -6.34 0.59 12.18
CA PHE A 257 -5.49 -0.41 11.53
C PHE A 257 -4.48 -1.05 12.49
N ASN A 258 -4.04 -0.33 13.51
CA ASN A 258 -3.24 -0.91 14.60
C ASN A 258 -4.04 -1.98 15.36
N LEU A 259 -5.29 -1.70 15.75
CA LEU A 259 -6.17 -2.68 16.41
C LEU A 259 -6.43 -3.91 15.55
N ILE A 260 -6.67 -3.72 14.25
CA ILE A 260 -6.83 -4.83 13.30
C ILE A 260 -5.55 -5.68 13.25
N GLY A 261 -4.39 -5.04 13.14
CA GLY A 261 -3.09 -5.72 13.10
C GLY A 261 -2.82 -6.52 14.36
N GLN A 262 -3.06 -5.94 15.54
CA GLN A 262 -2.92 -6.60 16.84
C GLN A 262 -3.86 -7.82 16.96
N SER A 263 -5.13 -7.67 16.56
CA SER A 263 -6.09 -8.78 16.57
C SER A 263 -5.66 -9.94 15.66
N ILE A 264 -5.15 -9.64 14.46
CA ILE A 264 -4.64 -10.67 13.53
C ILE A 264 -3.43 -11.38 14.15
N LEU A 265 -2.50 -10.64 14.73
CA LEU A 265 -1.30 -11.19 15.36
C LEU A 265 -1.68 -12.10 16.52
N GLN A 266 -2.52 -11.62 17.44
CA GLN A 266 -2.94 -12.39 18.62
C GLN A 266 -3.63 -13.70 18.24
N LYS A 267 -4.56 -13.68 17.27
CA LYS A 267 -5.22 -14.89 16.77
C LYS A 267 -4.23 -15.86 16.11
N THR A 268 -3.23 -15.32 15.41
CA THR A 268 -2.18 -16.12 14.79
C THR A 268 -1.31 -16.80 15.86
N LEU A 269 -0.88 -16.06 16.88
CA LEU A 269 -0.09 -16.60 18.00
C LEU A 269 -0.86 -17.65 18.80
N ASN A 270 -2.14 -17.42 19.08
CA ASN A 270 -2.99 -18.38 19.76
C ASN A 270 -3.09 -19.72 18.98
N GLU A 271 -3.19 -19.65 17.65
CA GLU A 271 -3.23 -20.86 16.82
C GLU A 271 -1.89 -21.62 16.82
N ILE A 272 -0.78 -20.89 16.81
CA ILE A 272 0.56 -21.47 16.92
C ILE A 272 0.73 -22.14 18.28
N ASN A 273 0.33 -21.50 19.37
CA ASN A 273 0.42 -22.06 20.71
C ASN A 273 -0.45 -23.33 20.86
N LEU A 274 -1.65 -23.34 20.27
CA LEU A 274 -2.50 -24.52 20.23
C LEU A 274 -1.85 -25.68 19.45
N PHE A 275 -1.15 -25.37 18.37
CA PHE A 275 -0.40 -26.38 17.62
C PHE A 275 0.71 -26.99 18.47
N PHE A 276 1.52 -26.19 19.16
CA PHE A 276 2.58 -26.71 20.03
C PHE A 276 2.04 -27.56 21.19
N LYS A 277 0.93 -27.15 21.80
CA LYS A 277 0.31 -27.95 22.90
C LYS A 277 -0.24 -29.30 22.45
N ASN A 278 -0.59 -29.45 21.17
CA ASN A 278 -1.23 -30.67 20.66
C ASN A 278 -0.27 -31.60 19.91
N GLU A 279 0.91 -31.15 19.53
CA GLU A 279 1.84 -31.90 18.66
C GLU A 279 3.22 -32.10 19.33
N ILE A 280 3.46 -31.47 20.47
CA ILE A 280 4.62 -31.60 21.33
C ILE A 280 4.16 -32.03 22.74
#